data_dcaa6d8f945532e24522358e93a01fbd
#
_entry.id   dcaa6d8f945532e24522358e93a01fbd
#
_cell.length_a   1.000
_cell.length_b   1.000
_cell.length_c   1.000
_cell.angle_alpha   90.00
_cell.angle_beta   90.00
_cell.angle_gamma   90.00
#
_symmetry.space_group_name_H-M   'P 1'
#
loop_
_entity.id
_entity.type
_entity.pdbx_description
1 polymer ?
#
loop_
_entity_poly.entity_id
_entity_poly.type
_entity_poly.pdbx_seq_one_letter_code
_entity_poly.pdbx_strand_id
1 'polypeptide(L)'
;MFILFLTICYIYISNIIPTSSDHLSLEKLSDPLDSAPDFSGSRLDLNSADYDDLILLPGIGEKTAEAILDLRDQLGYFRYPEDLLLVHGIGNSKLEALYDYVCTEKQAGRTF
;
A
#
# COMPACT_ATOMS: atom_id res chain seq x y z
N MET A 1 30.96 -23.41 -17.74
CA MET A 1 29.83 -23.54 -16.83
C MET A 1 29.74 -22.42 -15.79
N PHE A 2 30.83 -22.00 -15.16
CA PHE A 2 30.81 -20.91 -14.18
C PHE A 2 30.42 -19.56 -14.77
N ILE A 3 30.83 -19.24 -15.97
CA ILE A 3 30.52 -17.97 -16.64
C ILE A 3 29.05 -17.85 -17.00
N LEU A 4 28.41 -18.94 -17.39
CA LEU A 4 26.97 -18.99 -17.67
C LEU A 4 26.14 -18.80 -16.39
N PHE A 5 26.61 -19.33 -15.27
CA PHE A 5 25.94 -19.18 -13.98
C PHE A 5 26.03 -17.73 -13.47
N LEU A 6 27.18 -17.11 -13.66
CA LEU A 6 27.39 -15.70 -13.29
C LEU A 6 26.58 -14.74 -14.18
N THR A 7 26.42 -15.04 -15.47
CA THR A 7 25.61 -14.22 -16.36
C THR A 7 24.12 -14.35 -16.09
N ILE A 8 23.65 -15.54 -15.77
CA ILE A 8 22.25 -15.77 -15.38
C ILE A 8 21.96 -15.12 -14.03
N CYS A 9 22.90 -15.24 -13.07
CA CYS A 9 22.78 -14.59 -11.77
C CYS A 9 22.79 -13.06 -11.90
N TYR A 10 23.63 -12.51 -12.77
CA TYR A 10 23.68 -11.06 -13.06
C TYR A 10 22.38 -10.57 -13.71
N ILE A 11 21.84 -11.29 -14.67
CA ILE A 11 20.55 -10.96 -15.32
C ILE A 11 19.41 -11.07 -14.31
N TYR A 12 19.45 -12.06 -13.43
CA TYR A 12 18.44 -12.25 -12.40
C TYR A 12 18.46 -11.11 -11.37
N ILE A 13 19.64 -10.70 -10.93
CA ILE A 13 19.82 -9.57 -10.01
C ILE A 13 19.46 -8.24 -10.67
N SER A 14 19.82 -8.05 -11.94
CA SER A 14 19.46 -6.83 -12.70
C SER A 14 17.95 -6.70 -12.96
N ASN A 15 17.23 -7.81 -12.98
CA ASN A 15 15.77 -7.82 -13.15
C ASN A 15 15.00 -7.73 -11.83
N ILE A 16 15.65 -8.05 -10.72
CA ILE A 16 15.01 -8.05 -9.37
C ILE A 16 15.20 -6.73 -8.64
N ILE A 17 16.22 -5.95 -9.04
CA ILE A 17 16.35 -4.59 -8.51
C ILE A 17 15.58 -3.67 -9.46
N PRO A 18 14.32 -3.32 -9.15
CA PRO A 18 13.74 -2.15 -9.77
C PRO A 18 14.59 -0.98 -9.27
N THR A 19 15.41 -0.44 -10.14
CA THR A 19 15.97 0.88 -9.95
C THR A 19 14.80 1.86 -9.98
N SER A 20 14.05 1.90 -8.92
CA SER A 20 13.09 2.96 -8.63
C SER A 20 13.87 4.19 -8.19
N SER A 21 14.75 4.68 -9.05
CA SER A 21 15.40 5.96 -8.84
C SER A 21 14.71 7.09 -9.60
N ASP A 22 13.49 6.89 -10.05
CA ASP A 22 12.79 7.91 -10.82
C ASP A 22 11.58 8.50 -10.11
N HIS A 23 11.59 8.52 -8.78
CA HIS A 23 10.62 9.31 -8.04
C HIS A 23 11.28 10.48 -7.28
N LEU A 24 12.24 11.12 -7.90
CA LEU A 24 12.58 12.50 -7.61
C LEU A 24 11.79 13.42 -8.53
N SER A 25 10.47 13.28 -8.50
CA SER A 25 9.60 14.37 -8.92
C SER A 25 9.70 15.45 -7.87
N LEU A 26 10.65 16.34 -8.07
CA LEU A 26 10.76 17.61 -7.34
C LEU A 26 9.56 18.55 -7.58
N GLU A 27 8.42 18.01 -8.01
CA GLU A 27 7.24 18.79 -8.32
C GLU A 27 6.21 18.82 -7.19
N LYS A 28 6.53 18.31 -6.01
CA LYS A 28 5.63 18.44 -4.86
C LYS A 28 6.25 19.22 -3.72
N LEU A 29 6.82 20.37 -4.05
CA LEU A 29 7.07 21.49 -3.14
C LEU A 29 5.86 22.42 -3.14
N SER A 30 4.68 21.89 -2.94
CA SER A 30 3.53 22.67 -2.54
C SER A 30 3.22 22.31 -1.09
N ASP A 31 3.59 23.24 -0.24
CA ASP A 31 3.28 23.43 1.17
C ASP A 31 2.84 22.24 2.00
N PRO A 32 3.61 21.85 3.05
CA PRO A 32 3.24 20.76 3.95
C PRO A 32 2.11 21.14 4.92
N LEU A 33 1.45 22.29 4.76
CA LEU A 33 0.62 22.85 5.85
C LEU A 33 -0.88 22.83 5.59
N ASP A 34 -1.38 22.33 4.46
CA ASP A 34 -2.81 22.49 4.18
C ASP A 34 -3.46 21.39 3.34
N SER A 35 -2.98 20.17 3.47
CA SER A 35 -3.66 19.04 2.86
C SER A 35 -3.73 17.88 3.83
N ALA A 36 -4.65 17.97 4.78
CA ALA A 36 -5.30 16.75 5.22
C ALA A 36 -5.82 16.08 3.94
N PRO A 37 -5.53 14.78 3.71
CA PRO A 37 -6.01 14.10 2.52
C PRO A 37 -7.52 14.25 2.48
N ASP A 38 -8.00 14.98 1.48
CA ASP A 38 -9.42 15.19 1.28
C ASP A 38 -10.00 13.88 0.71
N PHE A 39 -10.31 12.96 1.59
CA PHE A 39 -11.11 11.77 1.28
C PHE A 39 -12.59 12.14 1.06
N SER A 40 -12.84 13.36 0.58
CA SER A 40 -14.16 13.91 0.34
C SER A 40 -14.90 13.05 -0.69
N GLY A 41 -15.49 11.98 -0.24
CA GLY A 41 -16.43 11.17 -0.99
C GLY A 41 -15.90 9.90 -1.65
N SER A 42 -14.61 9.60 -1.60
CA SER A 42 -14.07 8.35 -2.15
C SER A 42 -13.25 7.62 -1.11
N ARG A 43 -13.69 6.42 -0.73
CA ARG A 43 -12.91 5.54 0.13
C ARG A 43 -11.72 4.97 -0.65
N LEU A 44 -10.58 4.84 0.02
CA LEU A 44 -9.39 4.25 -0.55
C LEU A 44 -9.59 2.73 -0.72
N ASP A 45 -9.42 2.25 -1.95
CA ASP A 45 -9.44 0.81 -2.20
C ASP A 45 -8.11 0.18 -1.78
N LEU A 46 -8.18 -0.73 -0.80
CA LEU A 46 -7.00 -1.42 -0.25
C LEU A 46 -6.24 -2.26 -1.28
N ASN A 47 -6.92 -2.73 -2.33
CA ASN A 47 -6.30 -3.57 -3.36
C ASN A 47 -5.51 -2.77 -4.38
N SER A 48 -5.86 -1.51 -4.59
CA SER A 48 -5.20 -0.61 -5.54
C SER A 48 -4.31 0.43 -4.86
N ALA A 49 -4.42 0.59 -3.53
CA ALA A 49 -3.67 1.57 -2.77
C ALA A 49 -2.15 1.34 -2.85
N ASP A 50 -1.42 2.42 -3.04
CA ASP A 50 0.03 2.45 -2.96
C ASP A 50 0.52 2.71 -1.53
N TYR A 51 1.83 2.59 -1.33
CA TYR A 51 2.46 2.87 -0.04
C TYR A 51 2.15 4.28 0.48
N ASP A 52 2.24 5.28 -0.39
CA ASP A 52 1.99 6.68 -0.06
C ASP A 52 0.53 6.93 0.33
N ASP A 53 -0.40 6.24 -0.30
CA ASP A 53 -1.82 6.31 0.06
C ASP A 53 -2.09 5.70 1.43
N LEU A 54 -1.44 4.58 1.73
CA LEU A 54 -1.62 3.89 2.99
C LEU A 54 -1.11 4.67 4.18
N ILE A 55 0.04 5.37 4.06
CA ILE A 55 0.58 6.20 5.15
C ILE A 55 -0.27 7.44 5.45
N LEU A 56 -1.13 7.85 4.53
CA LEU A 56 -2.08 8.95 4.76
C LEU A 56 -3.26 8.53 5.65
N LEU A 57 -3.48 7.24 5.82
CA LEU A 57 -4.57 6.73 6.64
C LEU A 57 -4.31 6.97 8.14
N PRO A 58 -5.33 7.31 8.92
CA PRO A 58 -5.17 7.58 10.34
C PRO A 58 -4.65 6.33 11.08
N GLY A 59 -3.57 6.50 11.83
CA GLY A 59 -2.96 5.43 12.63
C GLY A 59 -2.14 4.41 11.84
N ILE A 60 -1.95 4.62 10.53
CA ILE A 60 -1.06 3.82 9.70
C ILE A 60 0.28 4.56 9.56
N GLY A 61 1.33 3.95 10.07
CA GLY A 61 2.69 4.41 9.90
C GLY A 61 3.42 3.57 8.84
N GLU A 62 4.67 3.94 8.54
CA GLU A 62 5.52 3.28 7.54
C GLU A 62 5.52 1.76 7.69
N LYS A 63 5.86 1.25 8.87
CA LYS A 63 5.92 -0.20 9.14
C LYS A 63 4.59 -0.91 8.96
N THR A 64 3.49 -0.23 9.29
CA THR A 64 2.16 -0.80 9.14
C THR A 64 1.74 -0.81 7.67
N ALA A 65 2.09 0.24 6.92
CA ALA A 65 1.86 0.29 5.48
C ALA A 65 2.63 -0.82 4.74
N GLU A 66 3.91 -1.02 5.06
CA GLU A 66 4.70 -2.13 4.53
C GLU A 66 4.05 -3.49 4.84
N ALA A 67 3.63 -3.70 6.09
CA ALA A 67 2.97 -4.93 6.49
C ALA A 67 1.62 -5.17 5.77
N ILE A 68 0.89 -4.10 5.44
CA ILE A 68 -0.34 -4.19 4.62
C ILE A 68 0.01 -4.66 3.20
N LEU A 69 1.03 -4.08 2.58
CA LEU A 69 1.47 -4.47 1.24
C LEU A 69 1.98 -5.91 1.20
N ASP A 70 2.77 -6.31 2.19
CA ASP A 70 3.26 -7.69 2.32
C ASP A 70 2.11 -8.69 2.47
N LEU A 71 1.12 -8.37 3.29
CA LEU A 71 -0.05 -9.22 3.46
C LEU A 71 -0.88 -9.28 2.17
N ARG A 72 -1.03 -8.16 1.47
CA ARG A 72 -1.71 -8.13 0.16
C ARG A 72 -1.04 -9.08 -0.83
N ASP A 73 0.28 -9.08 -0.89
CA ASP A 73 1.06 -9.96 -1.77
C ASP A 73 0.89 -11.44 -1.38
N GLN A 74 0.81 -11.74 -0.09
CA GLN A 74 0.58 -13.11 0.41
C GLN A 74 -0.83 -13.61 0.13
N LEU A 75 -1.85 -12.77 0.31
CA LEU A 75 -3.25 -13.11 0.09
C LEU A 75 -3.68 -13.00 -1.39
N GLY A 76 -2.92 -12.25 -2.18
CA GLY A 76 -3.27 -11.84 -3.53
C GLY A 76 -4.19 -10.61 -3.56
N TYR A 77 -5.19 -10.56 -2.72
CA TYR A 77 -6.09 -9.40 -2.57
C TYR A 77 -6.87 -9.45 -1.25
N PHE A 78 -7.26 -8.30 -0.75
CA PHE A 78 -8.16 -8.18 0.40
C PHE A 78 -9.61 -8.39 -0.05
N ARG A 79 -10.31 -9.28 0.61
CA ARG A 79 -11.75 -9.50 0.37
C ARG A 79 -12.61 -8.54 1.16
N TYR A 80 -12.18 -8.27 2.38
CA TYR A 80 -12.91 -7.45 3.34
C TYR A 80 -11.92 -6.53 4.07
N PRO A 81 -12.37 -5.36 4.54
CA PRO A 81 -11.54 -4.50 5.39
C PRO A 81 -11.06 -5.19 6.67
N GLU A 82 -11.80 -6.18 7.15
CA GLU A 82 -11.46 -7.00 8.33
C GLU A 82 -10.19 -7.83 8.15
N ASP A 83 -9.80 -8.12 6.92
CA ASP A 83 -8.55 -8.83 6.62
C ASP A 83 -7.32 -8.03 7.12
N LEU A 84 -7.47 -6.71 7.32
CA LEU A 84 -6.45 -5.86 7.94
C LEU A 84 -6.11 -6.27 9.39
N LEU A 85 -6.99 -6.98 10.08
CA LEU A 85 -6.70 -7.52 11.42
C LEU A 85 -5.56 -8.55 11.42
N LEU A 86 -5.27 -9.13 10.26
CA LEU A 86 -4.13 -10.04 10.10
C LEU A 86 -2.80 -9.28 10.03
N VAL A 87 -2.84 -7.98 9.80
CA VAL A 87 -1.65 -7.12 9.77
C VAL A 87 -1.15 -6.86 11.19
N HIS A 88 0.13 -7.14 11.41
CA HIS A 88 0.75 -6.82 12.69
C HIS A 88 0.69 -5.31 12.98
N GLY A 89 0.10 -4.95 14.11
CA GLY A 89 -0.06 -3.56 14.52
C GLY A 89 -1.41 -2.93 14.17
N ILE A 90 -2.32 -3.66 13.53
CA ILE A 90 -3.72 -3.27 13.35
C ILE A 90 -4.60 -4.09 14.29
N GLY A 91 -5.19 -3.43 15.26
CA GLY A 91 -6.20 -3.99 16.15
C GLY A 91 -7.59 -3.47 15.82
N ASN A 92 -8.60 -3.96 16.54
CA ASN A 92 -10.01 -3.59 16.33
C ASN A 92 -10.24 -2.08 16.35
N SER A 93 -9.61 -1.37 17.29
CA SER A 93 -9.76 0.09 17.39
C SER A 93 -9.22 0.85 16.19
N LYS A 94 -8.10 0.38 15.63
CA LYS A 94 -7.55 0.97 14.39
C LYS A 94 -8.41 0.62 13.19
N LEU A 95 -8.85 -0.62 13.09
CA LEU A 95 -9.74 -1.05 12.01
C LEU A 95 -11.03 -0.22 12.02
N GLU A 96 -11.64 -0.03 13.18
CA GLU A 96 -12.85 0.78 13.32
C GLU A 96 -12.64 2.23 12.83
N ALA A 97 -11.49 2.82 13.18
CA ALA A 97 -11.14 4.14 12.69
C ALA A 97 -10.88 4.18 11.17
N LEU A 98 -10.44 3.08 10.59
CA LEU A 98 -10.16 2.96 9.15
C LEU A 98 -11.40 2.68 8.30
N TYR A 99 -12.47 2.15 8.88
CA TYR A 99 -13.68 1.77 8.12
C TYR A 99 -14.29 2.88 7.28
N ASP A 100 -14.19 4.10 7.75
CA ASP A 100 -14.71 5.27 7.02
C ASP A 100 -13.84 5.67 5.84
N TYR A 101 -12.56 5.28 5.85
CA TYR A 101 -11.56 5.71 4.89
C TYR A 101 -11.20 4.64 3.85
N VAL A 102 -11.46 3.36 4.14
CA VAL A 102 -11.04 2.26 3.27
C VAL A 102 -12.23 1.47 2.74
N CYS A 103 -12.03 0.88 1.57
CA CYS A 103 -12.95 -0.09 0.99
C CYS A 103 -12.16 -1.22 0.32
N THR A 104 -12.86 -2.27 -0.01
CA THR A 104 -12.39 -3.28 -0.96
C THR A 104 -13.33 -3.26 -2.15
N GLU A 105 -12.81 -3.43 -3.35
CA GLU A 105 -13.58 -3.30 -4.61
C GLU A 105 -14.91 -4.06 -4.57
N LYS A 106 -14.97 -5.14 -3.83
CA LYS A 106 -16.19 -5.95 -3.68
C LYS A 106 -17.29 -5.27 -2.87
N GLN A 107 -16.95 -4.28 -2.03
CA GLN A 107 -17.93 -3.51 -1.25
C GLN A 107 -18.35 -2.21 -1.94
N ALA A 108 -17.53 -1.67 -2.83
CA ALA A 108 -17.87 -0.47 -3.59
C ALA A 108 -19.08 -0.66 -4.53
N GLY A 109 -19.43 -1.92 -4.85
CA GLY A 109 -20.58 -2.28 -5.68
C GLY A 109 -21.90 -2.49 -4.92
N ARG A 110 -21.91 -2.34 -3.59
CA ARG A 110 -23.16 -2.42 -2.81
C ARG A 110 -23.66 -1.02 -2.46
N THR A 111 -24.13 -0.33 -3.46
CA THR A 111 -25.05 0.78 -3.27
C THR A 111 -26.44 0.17 -3.07
N PHE A 112 -26.89 0.19 -1.85
CA PHE A 112 -28.30 0.00 -1.57
C PHE A 112 -29.04 1.33 -1.75
#